data_ee2854d8e4453663bbb04af58f835498
#
_entry.id   ee2854d8e4453663bbb04af58f835498
#
_cell.length_a   1.000
_cell.length_b   1.000
_cell.length_c   1.000
_cell.angle_alpha   90.00
_cell.angle_beta   90.00
_cell.angle_gamma   90.00
#
_symmetry.space_group_name_H-M   'P 1'
#
loop_
_entity.id
_entity.type
_entity.pdbx_description
1 polymer ?
#
loop_
_entity_poly.entity_id
_entity_poly.type
_entity_poly.pdbx_seq_one_letter_code
_entity_poly.pdbx_strand_id
1 'polypeptide(L)'
;MLGSILFTWLQGAHFYQDLHQRAVEGLPPSAGKIWLDVGCGPGLVTRLAASRGYSAKGIDADSRMIKKAKRLAKHHHSQAEFEVGNITALPYQYADVVSAASLLAVLDDKPSGLNALWRCVRPGGHLLIIEPTDRMNPENANIAIATGLPLKRINGLRLWAAARKNRAVDPKLFDELEGERQSADLLHGLVGVWIIKKNDESS
;
A
#
# COMPACT_ATOMS: atom_id res chain seq x y z
N MET A 1 -17.91 -8.47 2.44
CA MET A 1 -18.73 -7.48 1.71
C MET A 1 -18.53 -6.04 2.19
N LEU A 2 -18.57 -5.75 3.50
CA LEU A 2 -18.37 -4.38 4.04
C LEU A 2 -16.99 -3.78 3.74
N GLY A 3 -15.91 -4.56 3.80
CA GLY A 3 -14.54 -4.07 3.55
C GLY A 3 -14.35 -3.49 2.15
N SER A 4 -14.85 -4.15 1.11
CA SER A 4 -14.69 -3.68 -0.28
C SER A 4 -15.42 -2.35 -0.54
N ILE A 5 -16.56 -2.13 0.10
CA ILE A 5 -17.33 -0.89 0.00
C ILE A 5 -16.58 0.23 0.71
N LEU A 6 -16.09 -0.01 1.93
CA LEU A 6 -15.34 0.95 2.71
C LEU A 6 -14.08 1.44 1.98
N PHE A 7 -13.21 0.52 1.53
CA PHE A 7 -11.97 0.89 0.87
C PHE A 7 -12.19 1.60 -0.47
N THR A 8 -13.24 1.24 -1.22
CA THR A 8 -13.59 2.00 -2.42
C THR A 8 -14.03 3.41 -2.09
N TRP A 9 -14.82 3.58 -1.03
CA TRP A 9 -15.31 4.88 -0.61
C TRP A 9 -14.18 5.75 -0.04
N LEU A 10 -13.23 5.15 0.71
CA LEU A 10 -12.04 5.81 1.25
C LEU A 10 -11.13 6.40 0.18
N GLN A 11 -11.01 5.76 -0.99
CA GLN A 11 -10.19 6.31 -2.08
C GLN A 11 -10.63 7.70 -2.57
N GLY A 12 -11.84 8.14 -2.24
CA GLY A 12 -12.29 9.50 -2.50
C GLY A 12 -12.09 10.46 -1.33
N ALA A 13 -11.50 10.05 -0.22
CA ALA A 13 -11.16 10.91 0.90
C ALA A 13 -9.80 11.58 0.67
N HIS A 14 -9.70 12.90 0.91
CA HIS A 14 -8.46 13.64 0.67
C HIS A 14 -7.31 13.12 1.55
N PHE A 15 -7.55 12.87 2.84
CA PHE A 15 -6.53 12.34 3.74
C PHE A 15 -5.96 10.99 3.28
N TYR A 16 -6.82 10.15 2.68
CA TYR A 16 -6.42 8.84 2.18
C TYR A 16 -5.61 8.95 0.88
N GLN A 17 -6.01 9.86 -0.01
CA GLN A 17 -5.26 10.14 -1.25
C GLN A 17 -3.90 10.75 -0.94
N ASP A 18 -3.84 11.78 -0.10
CA ASP A 18 -2.61 12.47 0.32
C ASP A 18 -1.61 11.50 0.98
N LEU A 19 -2.10 10.65 1.90
CA LEU A 19 -1.30 9.61 2.53
C LEU A 19 -0.59 8.71 1.51
N HIS A 20 -1.35 8.13 0.58
CA HIS A 20 -0.80 7.19 -0.41
C HIS A 20 0.05 7.91 -1.46
N GLN A 21 -0.30 9.12 -1.83
CA GLN A 21 0.50 9.94 -2.73
C GLN A 21 1.88 10.23 -2.13
N ARG A 22 1.96 10.69 -0.88
CA ARG A 22 3.23 10.93 -0.17
C ARG A 22 4.06 9.66 -0.06
N ALA A 23 3.43 8.52 0.24
CA ALA A 23 4.14 7.25 0.32
C ALA A 23 4.77 6.85 -1.03
N VAL A 24 4.02 7.00 -2.13
CA VAL A 24 4.52 6.72 -3.48
C VAL A 24 5.58 7.73 -3.93
N GLU A 25 5.46 9.00 -3.53
CA GLU A 25 6.44 10.06 -3.79
C GLU A 25 7.77 9.86 -3.07
N GLY A 26 7.83 9.05 -2.02
CA GLY A 26 9.07 8.61 -1.39
C GLY A 26 10.00 7.82 -2.32
N LEU A 27 9.49 7.33 -3.45
CA LEU A 27 10.27 6.72 -4.52
C LEU A 27 10.42 7.67 -5.71
N PRO A 28 11.56 7.68 -6.41
CA PRO A 28 11.75 8.55 -7.57
C PRO A 28 10.79 8.18 -8.70
N PRO A 29 10.37 9.15 -9.56
CA PRO A 29 9.67 8.81 -10.79
C PRO A 29 10.57 7.99 -11.71
N SER A 30 9.99 7.07 -12.48
CA SER A 30 10.79 6.16 -13.30
C SER A 30 10.04 5.68 -14.53
N ALA A 31 10.56 6.02 -15.71
CA ALA A 31 9.99 5.58 -16.96
C ALA A 31 10.29 4.09 -17.22
N GLY A 32 9.24 3.29 -17.39
CA GLY A 32 9.32 1.90 -17.84
C GLY A 32 9.73 0.86 -16.80
N LYS A 33 10.13 1.26 -15.57
CA LYS A 33 10.37 0.30 -14.50
C LYS A 33 9.07 -0.35 -14.03
N ILE A 34 9.17 -1.60 -13.62
CA ILE A 34 8.00 -2.40 -13.21
C ILE A 34 7.64 -2.11 -11.74
N TRP A 35 6.39 -1.74 -11.52
CA TRP A 35 5.79 -1.62 -10.19
C TRP A 35 4.68 -2.66 -10.02
N LEU A 36 4.81 -3.54 -9.04
CA LEU A 36 3.78 -4.50 -8.66
C LEU A 36 3.14 -4.10 -7.32
N ASP A 37 1.85 -3.81 -7.33
CA ASP A 37 1.06 -3.46 -6.14
C ASP A 37 0.23 -4.69 -5.70
N VAL A 38 0.61 -5.29 -4.57
CA VAL A 38 0.04 -6.56 -4.07
C VAL A 38 -1.05 -6.29 -3.03
N GLY A 39 -2.21 -6.90 -3.22
CA GLY A 39 -3.41 -6.54 -2.44
C GLY A 39 -3.91 -5.14 -2.80
N CYS A 40 -3.86 -4.80 -4.09
CA CYS A 40 -4.08 -3.44 -4.60
C CYS A 40 -5.48 -2.86 -4.30
N GLY A 41 -6.42 -3.71 -3.89
CA GLY A 41 -7.80 -3.29 -3.68
C GLY A 41 -8.38 -2.55 -4.89
N PRO A 42 -9.01 -1.37 -4.70
CA PRO A 42 -9.52 -0.55 -5.79
C PRO A 42 -8.43 0.21 -6.59
N GLY A 43 -7.14 -0.06 -6.37
CA GLY A 43 -6.01 0.31 -7.23
C GLY A 43 -5.50 1.75 -7.10
N LEU A 44 -5.57 2.38 -5.92
CA LEU A 44 -5.08 3.77 -5.76
C LEU A 44 -3.57 3.84 -5.92
N VAL A 45 -2.80 3.01 -5.19
CA VAL A 45 -1.33 2.99 -5.24
C VAL A 45 -0.84 2.65 -6.65
N THR A 46 -1.46 1.64 -7.29
CA THR A 46 -1.14 1.25 -8.66
C THR A 46 -1.31 2.42 -9.65
N ARG A 47 -2.43 3.18 -9.55
CA ARG A 47 -2.66 4.35 -10.40
C ARG A 47 -1.69 5.49 -10.13
N LEU A 48 -1.33 5.72 -8.86
CA LEU A 48 -0.31 6.70 -8.48
C LEU A 48 1.07 6.33 -9.04
N ALA A 49 1.44 5.05 -8.98
CA ALA A 49 2.68 4.56 -9.59
C ALA A 49 2.68 4.77 -11.12
N ALA A 50 1.59 4.42 -11.81
CA ALA A 50 1.45 4.64 -13.25
C ALA A 50 1.57 6.13 -13.64
N SER A 51 1.00 7.06 -12.84
CA SER A 51 1.11 8.50 -13.09
C SER A 51 2.54 9.04 -12.93
N ARG A 52 3.46 8.27 -12.32
CA ARG A 52 4.87 8.58 -12.14
C ARG A 52 5.77 7.90 -13.18
N GLY A 53 5.17 7.29 -14.22
CA GLY A 53 5.88 6.69 -15.34
C GLY A 53 6.21 5.21 -15.19
N TYR A 54 5.82 4.55 -14.10
CA TYR A 54 6.03 3.12 -13.95
C TYR A 54 5.08 2.30 -14.83
N SER A 55 5.57 1.16 -15.33
CA SER A 55 4.72 0.07 -15.81
C SER A 55 4.07 -0.59 -14.59
N ALA A 56 2.91 -0.08 -14.19
CA ALA A 56 2.28 -0.41 -12.92
C ALA A 56 1.17 -1.44 -13.06
N LYS A 57 1.32 -2.56 -12.36
CA LYS A 57 0.33 -3.62 -12.27
C LYS A 57 -0.12 -3.81 -10.82
N GLY A 58 -1.44 -3.86 -10.60
CA GLY A 58 -2.05 -4.21 -9.31
C GLY A 58 -2.65 -5.62 -9.34
N ILE A 59 -2.41 -6.39 -8.28
CA ILE A 59 -3.06 -7.69 -8.08
C ILE A 59 -3.83 -7.72 -6.77
N ASP A 60 -4.96 -8.41 -6.76
CA ASP A 60 -5.78 -8.64 -5.57
C ASP A 60 -6.49 -10.00 -5.70
N ALA A 61 -6.62 -10.71 -4.58
CA ALA A 61 -7.32 -12.00 -4.57
C ALA A 61 -8.84 -11.86 -4.75
N ASP A 62 -9.42 -10.70 -4.42
CA ASP A 62 -10.84 -10.42 -4.61
C ASP A 62 -11.10 -9.85 -6.02
N SER A 63 -11.69 -10.68 -6.88
CA SER A 63 -12.07 -10.28 -8.24
C SER A 63 -12.99 -9.05 -8.31
N ARG A 64 -13.77 -8.78 -7.24
CA ARG A 64 -14.63 -7.59 -7.15
C ARG A 64 -13.80 -6.32 -6.98
N MET A 65 -12.66 -6.40 -6.25
CA MET A 65 -11.69 -5.32 -6.14
C MET A 65 -11.06 -5.01 -7.48
N ILE A 66 -10.61 -6.04 -8.20
CA ILE A 66 -10.03 -5.90 -9.55
C ILE A 66 -11.04 -5.28 -10.54
N LYS A 67 -12.30 -5.72 -10.51
CA LYS A 67 -13.35 -5.11 -11.33
C LYS A 67 -13.52 -3.61 -11.05
N LYS A 68 -13.40 -3.22 -9.77
CA LYS A 68 -13.48 -1.85 -9.31
C LYS A 68 -12.24 -1.04 -9.70
N ALA A 69 -11.04 -1.63 -9.55
CA ALA A 69 -9.78 -1.02 -9.94
C ALA A 69 -9.74 -0.69 -11.45
N LYS A 70 -10.12 -1.65 -12.30
CA LYS A 70 -10.23 -1.45 -13.76
C LYS A 70 -11.20 -0.30 -14.12
N ARG A 71 -12.37 -0.22 -13.45
CA ARG A 71 -13.33 0.86 -13.66
C ARG A 71 -12.77 2.22 -13.26
N LEU A 72 -12.08 2.29 -12.12
CA LEU A 72 -11.46 3.53 -11.65
C LEU A 72 -10.27 3.95 -12.52
N ALA A 73 -9.45 3.01 -12.99
CA ALA A 73 -8.39 3.31 -13.95
C ALA A 73 -8.94 3.94 -15.23
N LYS A 74 -10.00 3.35 -15.81
CA LYS A 74 -10.69 3.93 -16.97
C LYS A 74 -11.23 5.34 -16.69
N HIS A 75 -11.86 5.54 -15.53
CA HIS A 75 -12.42 6.84 -15.13
C HIS A 75 -11.35 7.94 -14.97
N HIS A 76 -10.16 7.56 -14.49
CA HIS A 76 -9.03 8.47 -14.29
C HIS A 76 -8.05 8.48 -15.46
N HIS A 77 -8.36 7.84 -16.60
CA HIS A 77 -7.47 7.72 -17.76
C HIS A 77 -6.07 7.20 -17.41
N SER A 78 -5.97 6.30 -16.43
CA SER A 78 -4.72 5.71 -15.96
C SER A 78 -4.32 4.50 -16.81
N GLN A 79 -3.00 4.38 -17.08
CA GLN A 79 -2.39 3.23 -17.77
C GLN A 79 -2.13 2.04 -16.83
N ALA A 80 -2.55 2.12 -15.56
CA ALA A 80 -2.39 1.03 -14.59
C ALA A 80 -3.18 -0.21 -15.01
N GLU A 81 -2.53 -1.38 -14.93
CA GLU A 81 -3.12 -2.68 -15.22
C GLU A 81 -3.54 -3.39 -13.94
N PHE A 82 -4.54 -4.27 -14.04
CA PHE A 82 -5.07 -4.99 -12.88
C PHE A 82 -5.46 -6.41 -13.24
N GLU A 83 -5.08 -7.38 -12.39
CA GLU A 83 -5.47 -8.78 -12.54
C GLU A 83 -5.76 -9.45 -11.19
N VAL A 84 -6.52 -10.55 -11.23
CA VAL A 84 -6.72 -11.37 -10.03
C VAL A 84 -5.45 -12.17 -9.77
N GLY A 85 -4.92 -12.08 -8.55
CA GLY A 85 -3.70 -12.77 -8.17
C GLY A 85 -3.58 -12.93 -6.66
N ASN A 86 -2.71 -13.83 -6.23
CA ASN A 86 -2.49 -14.14 -4.83
C ASN A 86 -1.03 -13.89 -4.44
N ILE A 87 -0.80 -13.39 -3.22
CA ILE A 87 0.52 -13.17 -2.64
C ILE A 87 1.38 -14.46 -2.61
N THR A 88 0.75 -15.64 -2.53
CA THR A 88 1.44 -16.93 -2.51
C THR A 88 1.99 -17.35 -3.88
N ALA A 89 1.61 -16.67 -4.96
CA ALA A 89 1.99 -16.98 -6.34
C ALA A 89 2.82 -15.86 -6.99
N LEU A 90 3.49 -15.03 -6.19
CA LEU A 90 4.34 -13.96 -6.72
C LEU A 90 5.59 -14.52 -7.41
N PRO A 91 5.96 -13.97 -8.58
CA PRO A 91 7.19 -14.37 -9.25
C PRO A 91 8.43 -13.90 -8.46
N TYR A 92 9.53 -14.64 -8.59
CA TYR A 92 10.81 -14.30 -7.98
C TYR A 92 11.51 -13.16 -8.73
N GLN A 93 12.05 -12.17 -8.02
CA GLN A 93 12.84 -11.05 -8.57
C GLN A 93 12.20 -10.40 -9.80
N TYR A 94 10.91 -10.11 -9.71
CA TYR A 94 10.12 -9.66 -10.85
C TYR A 94 10.08 -8.14 -11.03
N ALA A 95 9.89 -7.38 -9.94
CA ALA A 95 9.58 -5.96 -10.01
C ALA A 95 10.68 -5.07 -9.44
N ASP A 96 10.86 -3.89 -10.03
CA ASP A 96 11.73 -2.83 -9.51
C ASP A 96 11.17 -2.23 -8.23
N VAL A 97 9.84 -2.18 -8.13
CA VAL A 97 9.12 -1.80 -6.92
C VAL A 97 8.00 -2.81 -6.66
N VAL A 98 7.94 -3.33 -5.44
CA VAL A 98 6.79 -4.07 -4.92
C VAL A 98 6.14 -3.22 -3.84
N SER A 99 4.82 -3.03 -3.89
CA SER A 99 4.09 -2.32 -2.84
C SER A 99 3.00 -3.16 -2.21
N ALA A 100 2.73 -2.89 -0.94
CA ALA A 100 1.59 -3.44 -0.21
C ALA A 100 1.03 -2.37 0.75
N ALA A 101 -0.27 -2.11 0.65
CA ALA A 101 -0.96 -1.11 1.49
C ALA A 101 -2.11 -1.75 2.27
N SER A 102 -2.01 -1.77 3.60
CA SER A 102 -2.96 -2.42 4.53
C SER A 102 -3.19 -3.91 4.21
N LEU A 103 -2.18 -4.57 3.65
CA LEU A 103 -2.21 -5.99 3.30
C LEU A 103 -1.71 -6.85 4.46
N LEU A 104 -0.52 -6.55 5.01
CA LEU A 104 0.05 -7.35 6.10
C LEU A 104 -0.87 -7.34 7.33
N ALA A 105 -1.53 -6.22 7.61
CA ALA A 105 -2.51 -6.10 8.70
C ALA A 105 -3.69 -7.10 8.61
N VAL A 106 -3.94 -7.69 7.45
CA VAL A 106 -5.07 -8.62 7.24
C VAL A 106 -4.62 -10.07 6.99
N LEU A 107 -3.32 -10.31 6.86
CA LEU A 107 -2.77 -11.65 6.74
C LEU A 107 -2.69 -12.33 8.12
N ASP A 108 -3.01 -13.62 8.17
CA ASP A 108 -2.84 -14.45 9.36
C ASP A 108 -1.35 -14.72 9.60
N ASP A 109 -0.58 -15.00 8.55
CA ASP A 109 0.86 -15.20 8.57
C ASP A 109 1.58 -14.00 7.91
N LYS A 110 1.90 -12.99 8.73
CA LYS A 110 2.58 -11.77 8.27
C LYS A 110 4.02 -12.02 7.82
N PRO A 111 4.83 -12.82 8.54
CA PRO A 111 6.20 -13.14 8.12
C PRO A 111 6.26 -13.80 6.73
N SER A 112 5.46 -14.84 6.48
CA SER A 112 5.41 -15.47 5.16
C SER A 112 4.93 -14.52 4.07
N GLY A 113 3.95 -13.65 4.36
CA GLY A 113 3.49 -12.61 3.45
C GLY A 113 4.59 -11.62 3.11
N LEU A 114 5.32 -11.13 4.12
CA LEU A 114 6.44 -10.20 3.92
C LEU A 114 7.56 -10.84 3.09
N ASN A 115 7.90 -12.10 3.38
CA ASN A 115 8.92 -12.83 2.63
C ASN A 115 8.52 -13.00 1.15
N ALA A 116 7.25 -13.30 0.88
CA ALA A 116 6.76 -13.39 -0.50
C ALA A 116 6.91 -12.06 -1.25
N LEU A 117 6.54 -10.93 -0.63
CA LEU A 117 6.74 -9.60 -1.18
C LEU A 117 8.23 -9.31 -1.45
N TRP A 118 9.09 -9.59 -0.46
CA TRP A 118 10.54 -9.34 -0.56
C TRP A 118 11.21 -10.14 -1.66
N ARG A 119 10.84 -11.42 -1.80
CA ARG A 119 11.37 -12.28 -2.87
C ARG A 119 10.97 -11.82 -4.26
N CYS A 120 9.85 -11.12 -4.40
CA CYS A 120 9.39 -10.56 -5.66
C CYS A 120 10.15 -9.29 -6.07
N VAL A 121 10.78 -8.58 -5.12
CA VAL A 121 11.64 -7.43 -5.40
C VAL A 121 12.93 -7.93 -6.05
N ARG A 122 13.32 -7.35 -7.19
CA ARG A 122 14.61 -7.63 -7.82
C ARG A 122 15.77 -6.99 -7.05
N PRO A 123 17.03 -7.44 -7.22
CA PRO A 123 18.20 -6.75 -6.68
C PRO A 123 18.20 -5.26 -7.09
N GLY A 124 18.60 -4.37 -6.17
CA GLY A 124 18.55 -2.91 -6.36
C GLY A 124 17.15 -2.30 -6.38
N GLY A 125 16.09 -3.12 -6.30
CA GLY A 125 14.70 -2.69 -6.25
C GLY A 125 14.23 -2.27 -4.86
N HIS A 126 12.97 -1.90 -4.74
CA HIS A 126 12.39 -1.36 -3.51
C HIS A 126 11.13 -2.10 -3.09
N LEU A 127 10.96 -2.29 -1.80
CA LEU A 127 9.70 -2.69 -1.17
C LEU A 127 9.08 -1.47 -0.49
N LEU A 128 7.85 -1.12 -0.86
CA LEU A 128 7.05 -0.07 -0.22
C LEU A 128 5.93 -0.71 0.61
N ILE A 129 5.96 -0.50 1.91
CA ILE A 129 4.93 -0.97 2.85
C ILE A 129 4.20 0.24 3.45
N ILE A 130 2.87 0.21 3.45
CA ILE A 130 2.00 1.24 4.02
C ILE A 130 1.01 0.52 4.95
N GLU A 131 1.24 0.56 6.25
CA GLU A 131 0.46 -0.24 7.21
C GLU A 131 0.00 0.58 8.43
N PRO A 132 -1.11 0.19 9.06
CA PRO A 132 -1.51 0.80 10.32
C PRO A 132 -0.49 0.54 11.41
N THR A 133 -0.21 1.58 12.22
CA THR A 133 0.58 1.47 13.43
C THR A 133 -0.27 1.03 14.62
N ASP A 134 0.31 0.82 15.77
CA ASP A 134 -0.37 0.57 17.06
C ASP A 134 -1.27 1.74 17.48
N ARG A 135 -1.03 2.94 16.94
CA ARG A 135 -1.86 4.13 17.14
C ARG A 135 -3.16 4.11 16.32
N MET A 136 -3.34 3.17 15.40
CA MET A 136 -4.54 3.08 14.55
C MET A 136 -5.75 2.58 15.35
N ASN A 137 -6.43 3.50 16.03
CA ASN A 137 -7.65 3.25 16.78
C ASN A 137 -8.60 4.46 16.68
N PRO A 138 -9.92 4.31 17.02
CA PRO A 138 -10.89 5.39 16.89
C PRO A 138 -10.60 6.63 17.73
N GLU A 139 -9.96 6.50 18.89
CA GLU A 139 -9.59 7.61 19.77
C GLU A 139 -8.55 8.50 19.10
N ASN A 140 -7.44 7.93 18.66
CA ASN A 140 -6.39 8.66 17.96
C ASN A 140 -6.87 9.20 16.60
N ALA A 141 -7.79 8.50 15.93
CA ALA A 141 -8.43 9.03 14.72
C ALA A 141 -9.25 10.29 15.01
N ASN A 142 -9.95 10.37 16.16
CA ASN A 142 -10.66 11.59 16.56
C ASN A 142 -9.70 12.74 16.87
N ILE A 143 -8.57 12.46 17.52
CA ILE A 143 -7.53 13.46 17.77
C ILE A 143 -6.98 13.99 16.42
N ALA A 144 -6.61 13.10 15.50
CA ALA A 144 -6.14 13.49 14.17
C ALA A 144 -7.17 14.34 13.39
N ILE A 145 -8.47 14.02 13.51
CA ILE A 145 -9.54 14.81 12.91
C ILE A 145 -9.60 16.22 13.52
N ALA A 146 -9.48 16.32 14.83
CA ALA A 146 -9.56 17.60 15.56
C ALA A 146 -8.36 18.52 15.24
N THR A 147 -7.23 17.99 14.78
CA THR A 147 -6.05 18.76 14.37
C THR A 147 -6.14 19.37 12.98
N GLY A 148 -7.27 19.25 12.28
CA GLY A 148 -7.56 19.97 11.04
C GLY A 148 -7.40 19.19 9.76
N LEU A 149 -7.62 17.88 9.77
CA LEU A 149 -7.67 17.09 8.54
C LEU A 149 -8.79 17.54 7.59
N PRO A 150 -8.59 17.43 6.25
CA PRO A 150 -9.61 17.80 5.28
C PRO A 150 -10.94 17.08 5.49
N LEU A 151 -12.05 17.81 5.53
CA LEU A 151 -13.38 17.31 5.93
C LEU A 151 -13.97 16.28 4.96
N LYS A 152 -13.57 16.26 3.70
CA LYS A 152 -14.14 15.37 2.70
C LYS A 152 -13.96 13.90 3.11
N ARG A 153 -15.06 13.23 3.43
CA ARG A 153 -15.13 11.84 3.89
C ARG A 153 -14.34 11.56 5.17
N ILE A 154 -14.19 12.55 6.05
CA ILE A 154 -13.43 12.45 7.30
C ILE A 154 -13.90 11.31 8.21
N ASN A 155 -15.22 10.99 8.22
CA ASN A 155 -15.75 9.85 8.96
C ASN A 155 -15.18 8.50 8.49
N GLY A 156 -14.61 8.45 7.29
CA GLY A 156 -13.89 7.27 6.79
C GLY A 156 -12.66 6.93 7.63
N LEU A 157 -12.01 7.93 8.22
CA LEU A 157 -10.87 7.68 9.11
C LEU A 157 -11.31 6.91 10.35
N ARG A 158 -12.46 7.28 10.96
CA ARG A 158 -13.01 6.55 12.12
C ARG A 158 -13.34 5.11 11.77
N LEU A 159 -13.99 4.89 10.62
CA LEU A 159 -14.36 3.55 10.17
C LEU A 159 -13.12 2.71 9.85
N TRP A 160 -12.11 3.30 9.22
CA TRP A 160 -10.85 2.63 8.92
C TRP A 160 -10.11 2.27 10.21
N ALA A 161 -9.99 3.21 11.14
CA ALA A 161 -9.37 2.99 12.44
C ALA A 161 -10.08 1.89 13.24
N ALA A 162 -11.41 1.85 13.24
CA ALA A 162 -12.18 0.79 13.86
C ALA A 162 -11.92 -0.58 13.20
N ALA A 163 -11.85 -0.62 11.86
CA ALA A 163 -11.59 -1.84 11.10
C ALA A 163 -10.14 -2.36 11.24
N ARG A 164 -9.20 -1.52 11.67
CA ARG A 164 -7.77 -1.86 11.83
C ARG A 164 -7.31 -1.87 13.30
N LYS A 165 -8.20 -1.59 14.25
CA LYS A 165 -7.90 -1.72 15.68
C LYS A 165 -7.33 -3.11 15.98
N ASN A 166 -6.22 -3.18 16.70
CA ASN A 166 -5.48 -4.41 17.05
C ASN A 166 -4.94 -5.19 15.84
N ARG A 167 -4.75 -4.54 14.69
CA ARG A 167 -4.16 -5.12 13.48
C ARG A 167 -2.89 -4.40 13.03
N ALA A 168 -2.24 -3.72 13.96
CA ALA A 168 -0.95 -3.09 13.72
C ALA A 168 0.07 -4.12 13.21
N VAL A 169 0.97 -3.66 12.36
CA VAL A 169 2.14 -4.42 11.96
C VAL A 169 3.31 -3.96 12.83
N ASP A 170 3.94 -4.89 13.57
CA ASP A 170 5.14 -4.59 14.36
C ASP A 170 6.28 -4.24 13.40
N PRO A 171 6.91 -3.04 13.52
CA PRO A 171 8.04 -2.66 12.69
C PRO A 171 9.24 -3.60 12.76
N LYS A 172 9.40 -4.34 13.85
CA LYS A 172 10.45 -5.38 14.01
C LYS A 172 10.36 -6.47 12.96
N LEU A 173 9.17 -6.68 12.38
CA LEU A 173 8.99 -7.62 11.28
C LEU A 173 9.91 -7.30 10.09
N PHE A 174 10.25 -6.04 9.90
CA PHE A 174 11.10 -5.61 8.78
C PHE A 174 12.60 -5.71 9.10
N ASP A 175 12.99 -5.99 10.35
CA ASP A 175 14.40 -6.03 10.74
C ASP A 175 15.18 -7.21 10.13
N GLU A 176 14.45 -8.25 9.70
CA GLU A 176 15.02 -9.42 9.01
C GLU A 176 15.31 -9.16 7.52
N LEU A 177 14.85 -8.04 6.95
CA LEU A 177 15.08 -7.71 5.55
C LEU A 177 16.44 -7.04 5.37
N GLU A 178 17.31 -7.64 4.55
CA GLU A 178 18.61 -7.09 4.22
C GLU A 178 18.47 -5.93 3.21
N GLY A 179 18.88 -4.71 3.61
CA GLY A 179 18.81 -3.54 2.73
C GLY A 179 18.75 -2.21 3.47
N GLU A 180 18.86 -1.13 2.71
CA GLU A 180 18.70 0.23 3.21
C GLU A 180 17.24 0.51 3.51
N ARG A 181 16.94 1.02 4.72
CA ARG A 181 15.57 1.29 5.16
C ARG A 181 15.36 2.77 5.45
N GLN A 182 14.24 3.28 4.95
CA GLN A 182 13.68 4.56 5.31
C GLN A 182 12.27 4.35 5.85
N SER A 183 11.87 5.10 6.87
CA SER A 183 10.52 5.06 7.42
C SER A 183 10.00 6.45 7.75
N ALA A 184 8.67 6.60 7.67
CA ALA A 184 7.98 7.80 8.05
C ALA A 184 6.61 7.45 8.65
N ASP A 185 6.21 8.22 9.65
CA ASP A 185 4.85 8.17 10.17
C ASP A 185 4.00 9.22 9.48
N LEU A 186 2.89 8.80 8.93
CA LEU A 186 1.91 9.66 8.26
C LEU A 186 0.59 9.67 9.03
N LEU A 187 -0.28 10.63 8.68
CA LEU A 187 -1.62 10.77 9.26
C LEU A 187 -1.57 10.81 10.79
N HIS A 188 -0.73 11.70 11.36
CA HIS A 188 -0.51 11.85 12.81
C HIS A 188 -0.03 10.57 13.51
N GLY A 189 0.78 9.76 12.83
CA GLY A 189 1.31 8.51 13.36
C GLY A 189 0.34 7.33 13.31
N LEU A 190 -0.83 7.47 12.67
CA LEU A 190 -1.78 6.35 12.50
C LEU A 190 -1.30 5.33 11.47
N VAL A 191 -0.46 5.75 10.53
CA VAL A 191 0.05 4.91 9.44
C VAL A 191 1.55 5.05 9.35
N GLY A 192 2.25 3.93 9.38
CA GLY A 192 3.67 3.84 9.07
C GLY A 192 3.89 3.54 7.58
N VAL A 193 4.92 4.15 7.04
CA VAL A 193 5.42 3.89 5.69
C VAL A 193 6.88 3.45 5.78
N TRP A 194 7.20 2.35 5.15
CA TRP A 194 8.57 1.83 5.05
C TRP A 194 8.94 1.66 3.59
N ILE A 195 10.10 2.18 3.22
CA ILE A 195 10.75 1.97 1.93
C ILE A 195 12.05 1.22 2.21
N ILE A 196 12.18 0.02 1.69
CA ILE A 196 13.33 -0.84 1.90
C ILE A 196 13.96 -1.12 0.53
N LYS A 197 15.18 -0.64 0.32
CA LYS A 197 15.95 -0.89 -0.90
C LYS A 197 16.71 -2.20 -0.73
N LYS A 198 16.48 -3.14 -1.64
CA LYS A 198 17.18 -4.41 -1.69
C LYS A 198 18.61 -4.18 -2.20
N ASN A 199 19.59 -4.85 -1.57
CA ASN A 199 20.97 -4.79 -2.03
C ASN A 199 21.07 -5.26 -3.49
N ASP A 200 22.02 -4.71 -4.22
CA ASP A 200 22.39 -5.24 -5.54
C ASP A 200 23.00 -6.65 -5.36
N GLU A 201 22.87 -7.50 -6.36
CA GLU A 201 23.60 -8.77 -6.36
C GLU A 201 25.11 -8.43 -6.32
N SER A 202 25.81 -8.99 -5.32
CA SER A 202 27.27 -8.88 -5.28
C SER A 202 27.82 -9.55 -6.52
N SER A 203 28.49 -8.76 -7.36
CA SER A 203 29.20 -9.22 -8.56
C SER A 203 30.30 -10.19 -8.20
#